data_7847b440488815c16f7835cb2cc2611a
#
_entry.id   7847b440488815c16f7835cb2cc2611a
#
_cell.length_a   1.000
_cell.length_b   1.000
_cell.length_c   1.000
_cell.angle_alpha   90.00
_cell.angle_beta   90.00
_cell.angle_gamma   90.00
#
_symmetry.space_group_name_H-M   'P 1'
#
loop_
_entity.id
_entity.type
_entity.pdbx_description
1 polymer ?
#
loop_
_entity_poly.entity_id
_entity_poly.type
_entity_poly.pdbx_seq_one_letter_code
_entity_poly.pdbx_strand_id
1 'polypeptide(L)'
;DWGAKEKKAKTFFLVGSDYIWPRTSMKIARKHIETVGKLGKVVGEEYYPLGNTNFNSLINKIKVAKPDCIFCAVVGGSNVAFYKQLKAAGITGDKQFLLTLSVTEDEMTGVGGENFAGFYSSMKYFQSLDNDNNKKFVAAFKAKYGPASVIGDVTQAGYLGPWLWKAAVEKAGSFDVDAVVKASPGIELKTAPEGYVKLDENHHLWSKARIGQGQPDATFKVVAESAELIKPDPFPKGYQ
;
A
#
# COMPACT_ATOMS: atom_id res chain seq x y z
N ASP A 1 7.72 -11.48 0.43
CA ASP A 1 9.17 -11.78 0.53
C ASP A 1 9.82 -11.08 1.73
N TRP A 2 9.71 -9.74 1.84
CA TRP A 2 10.37 -8.97 2.90
C TRP A 2 10.02 -9.48 4.31
N GLY A 3 8.73 -9.67 4.61
CA GLY A 3 8.30 -10.19 5.92
C GLY A 3 8.82 -11.58 6.25
N ALA A 4 8.84 -12.48 5.26
CA ALA A 4 9.41 -13.82 5.44
C ALA A 4 10.93 -13.76 5.64
N LYS A 5 11.63 -12.87 4.91
CA LYS A 5 13.08 -12.74 4.97
C LYS A 5 13.55 -11.99 6.23
N GLU A 6 13.02 -10.80 6.48
CA GLU A 6 13.51 -9.90 7.54
C GLU A 6 12.84 -10.17 8.90
N LYS A 7 11.55 -10.53 8.89
CA LYS A 7 10.78 -10.84 10.12
C LYS A 7 10.68 -12.33 10.42
N LYS A 8 11.26 -13.19 9.56
CA LYS A 8 11.25 -14.66 9.69
C LYS A 8 9.86 -15.27 9.74
N ALA A 9 8.85 -14.56 9.19
CA ALA A 9 7.47 -15.02 9.20
C ALA A 9 7.31 -16.30 8.37
N LYS A 10 6.68 -17.33 8.95
CA LYS A 10 6.36 -18.64 8.36
C LYS A 10 4.86 -18.91 8.30
N THR A 11 4.09 -18.27 9.15
CA THR A 11 2.64 -18.42 9.23
C THR A 11 1.97 -17.06 9.02
N PHE A 12 0.93 -17.06 8.17
CA PHE A 12 0.28 -15.84 7.70
C PHE A 12 -1.22 -15.93 7.93
N PHE A 13 -1.81 -14.88 8.50
CA PHE A 13 -3.26 -14.71 8.56
C PHE A 13 -3.65 -13.60 7.58
N LEU A 14 -4.48 -13.92 6.60
CA LEU A 14 -4.91 -12.97 5.58
C LEU A 14 -6.23 -12.33 6.01
N VAL A 15 -6.31 -11.00 5.92
CA VAL A 15 -7.55 -10.28 6.22
C VAL A 15 -7.78 -9.15 5.22
N GLY A 16 -9.01 -8.97 4.75
CA GLY A 16 -9.34 -7.91 3.82
C GLY A 16 -10.78 -7.44 3.89
N SER A 17 -11.05 -6.32 3.27
CA SER A 17 -12.41 -5.90 2.97
C SER A 17 -13.01 -6.79 1.89
N ASP A 18 -14.33 -7.00 1.94
CA ASP A 18 -15.03 -7.95 1.06
C ASP A 18 -15.42 -7.32 -0.28
N TYR A 19 -14.43 -7.18 -1.17
CA TYR A 19 -14.65 -6.82 -2.57
C TYR A 19 -13.49 -7.32 -3.45
N ILE A 20 -13.55 -7.07 -4.76
CA ILE A 20 -12.66 -7.71 -5.74
C ILE A 20 -11.16 -7.50 -5.46
N TRP A 21 -10.74 -6.28 -5.08
CA TRP A 21 -9.31 -5.98 -4.92
C TRP A 21 -8.67 -6.74 -3.75
N PRO A 22 -9.19 -6.72 -2.49
CA PRO A 22 -8.60 -7.53 -1.41
C PRO A 22 -8.67 -9.02 -1.68
N ARG A 23 -9.80 -9.52 -2.20
CA ARG A 23 -9.94 -10.95 -2.52
C ARG A 23 -8.91 -11.41 -3.56
N THR A 24 -8.69 -10.64 -4.61
CA THR A 24 -7.67 -10.94 -5.63
C THR A 24 -6.26 -10.83 -5.05
N SER A 25 -5.99 -9.78 -4.27
CA SER A 25 -4.69 -9.59 -3.60
C SER A 25 -4.36 -10.75 -2.66
N MET A 26 -5.34 -11.20 -1.86
CA MET A 26 -5.12 -12.33 -0.94
C MET A 26 -5.00 -13.67 -1.67
N LYS A 27 -5.72 -13.89 -2.77
CA LYS A 27 -5.53 -15.06 -3.65
C LYS A 27 -4.08 -15.12 -4.17
N ILE A 28 -3.57 -13.99 -4.66
CA ILE A 28 -2.18 -13.87 -5.13
C ILE A 28 -1.20 -14.10 -3.97
N ALA A 29 -1.42 -13.44 -2.82
CA ALA A 29 -0.58 -13.58 -1.64
C ALA A 29 -0.53 -15.03 -1.14
N ARG A 30 -1.66 -15.71 -1.02
CA ARG A 30 -1.73 -17.13 -0.64
C ARG A 30 -0.90 -17.99 -1.59
N LYS A 31 -1.11 -17.83 -2.90
CA LYS A 31 -0.39 -18.60 -3.90
C LYS A 31 1.12 -18.32 -3.86
N HIS A 32 1.52 -17.08 -3.61
CA HIS A 32 2.92 -16.72 -3.40
C HIS A 32 3.49 -17.37 -2.14
N ILE A 33 2.81 -17.22 -1.01
CA ILE A 33 3.25 -17.77 0.28
C ILE A 33 3.42 -19.28 0.22
N GLU A 34 2.43 -20.01 -0.31
CA GLU A 34 2.36 -21.48 -0.21
C GLU A 34 3.03 -22.21 -1.37
N THR A 35 3.01 -21.62 -2.58
CA THR A 35 3.38 -22.36 -3.81
C THR A 35 4.56 -21.75 -4.55
N VAL A 36 4.45 -20.47 -4.96
CA VAL A 36 5.45 -19.83 -5.84
C VAL A 36 6.70 -19.46 -5.06
N GLY A 37 6.54 -18.68 -3.99
CA GLY A 37 7.64 -18.23 -3.14
C GLY A 37 8.03 -19.23 -2.06
N LYS A 38 7.14 -20.19 -1.73
CA LYS A 38 7.35 -21.22 -0.69
C LYS A 38 7.81 -20.62 0.63
N LEU A 39 7.18 -19.51 1.03
CA LEU A 39 7.57 -18.73 2.20
C LEU A 39 7.05 -19.32 3.51
N GLY A 40 5.95 -20.08 3.47
CA GLY A 40 5.29 -20.63 4.63
C GLY A 40 3.89 -21.12 4.32
N LYS A 41 2.97 -20.93 5.28
CA LYS A 41 1.57 -21.35 5.13
C LYS A 41 0.60 -20.26 5.59
N VAL A 42 -0.59 -20.24 5.00
CA VAL A 42 -1.73 -19.43 5.44
C VAL A 42 -2.51 -20.21 6.49
N VAL A 43 -2.62 -19.64 7.70
CA VAL A 43 -3.28 -20.27 8.85
C VAL A 43 -4.69 -19.73 9.10
N GLY A 44 -5.11 -18.73 8.35
CA GLY A 44 -6.47 -18.18 8.38
C GLY A 44 -6.65 -17.14 7.28
N GLU A 45 -7.92 -16.94 6.88
CA GLU A 45 -8.30 -15.96 5.87
C GLU A 45 -9.73 -15.50 6.13
N GLU A 46 -9.94 -14.18 6.25
CA GLU A 46 -11.23 -13.59 6.60
C GLU A 46 -11.48 -12.31 5.80
N TYR A 47 -12.74 -12.08 5.46
CA TYR A 47 -13.19 -10.89 4.74
C TYR A 47 -14.39 -10.25 5.45
N TYR A 48 -14.42 -8.92 5.43
CA TYR A 48 -15.48 -8.13 6.08
C TYR A 48 -16.05 -7.09 5.11
N PRO A 49 -17.35 -6.84 5.14
CA PRO A 49 -17.97 -5.82 4.30
C PRO A 49 -17.30 -4.45 4.47
N LEU A 50 -17.32 -3.65 3.40
CA LEU A 50 -16.91 -2.25 3.49
C LEU A 50 -17.72 -1.54 4.57
N GLY A 51 -17.06 -0.70 5.38
CA GLY A 51 -17.70 -0.01 6.48
C GLY A 51 -17.89 -0.85 7.75
N ASN A 52 -17.40 -2.10 7.79
CA ASN A 52 -17.46 -2.91 9.01
C ASN A 52 -16.71 -2.22 10.15
N THR A 53 -17.33 -2.21 11.33
CA THR A 53 -16.78 -1.61 12.56
C THR A 53 -16.60 -2.61 13.70
N ASN A 54 -16.90 -3.89 13.48
CA ASN A 54 -16.76 -4.92 14.51
C ASN A 54 -15.85 -6.05 14.03
N PHE A 55 -14.67 -6.15 14.64
CA PHE A 55 -13.64 -7.13 14.35
C PHE A 55 -13.35 -8.11 15.50
N ASN A 56 -14.20 -8.17 16.53
CA ASN A 56 -13.98 -9.02 17.70
C ASN A 56 -13.81 -10.50 17.34
N SER A 57 -14.65 -11.02 16.45
CA SER A 57 -14.55 -12.42 15.98
C SER A 57 -13.23 -12.68 15.29
N LEU A 58 -12.80 -11.77 14.38
CA LEU A 58 -11.51 -11.84 13.69
C LEU A 58 -10.34 -11.86 14.68
N ILE A 59 -10.35 -10.93 15.63
CA ILE A 59 -9.30 -10.79 16.65
C ILE A 59 -9.17 -12.07 17.47
N ASN A 60 -10.29 -12.69 17.85
CA ASN A 60 -10.27 -13.98 18.55
C ASN A 60 -9.65 -15.08 17.68
N LYS A 61 -10.00 -15.15 16.39
CA LYS A 61 -9.39 -16.10 15.44
C LYS A 61 -7.89 -15.89 15.30
N ILE A 62 -7.43 -14.64 15.19
CA ILE A 62 -5.99 -14.30 15.14
C ILE A 62 -5.28 -14.74 16.42
N LYS A 63 -5.89 -14.50 17.61
CA LYS A 63 -5.32 -14.91 18.90
C LYS A 63 -5.17 -16.43 19.02
N VAL A 64 -6.13 -17.18 18.47
CA VAL A 64 -6.08 -18.66 18.45
C VAL A 64 -5.05 -19.15 17.45
N ALA A 65 -5.02 -18.58 16.24
CA ALA A 65 -4.11 -18.99 15.16
C ALA A 65 -2.65 -18.62 15.42
N LYS A 66 -2.39 -17.56 16.20
CA LYS A 66 -1.07 -17.01 16.52
C LYS A 66 -0.14 -16.92 15.31
N PRO A 67 -0.54 -16.21 14.24
CA PRO A 67 0.27 -16.11 13.05
C PRO A 67 1.53 -15.28 13.30
N ASP A 68 2.62 -15.59 12.59
CA ASP A 68 3.80 -14.73 12.60
C ASP A 68 3.49 -13.38 11.94
N CYS A 69 2.65 -13.38 10.92
CA CYS A 69 2.26 -12.18 10.15
C CYS A 69 0.75 -12.08 9.98
N ILE A 70 0.19 -10.93 10.29
CA ILE A 70 -1.14 -10.52 9.81
C ILE A 70 -0.92 -9.75 8.50
N PHE A 71 -1.38 -10.31 7.37
CA PHE A 71 -1.30 -9.64 6.07
C PHE A 71 -2.66 -9.03 5.74
N CYS A 72 -2.71 -7.70 5.64
CA CYS A 72 -3.94 -6.92 5.74
C CYS A 72 -4.24 -6.10 4.47
N ALA A 73 -5.50 -6.15 4.02
CA ALA A 73 -6.07 -5.27 3.00
C ALA A 73 -7.48 -4.78 3.42
N VAL A 74 -7.64 -4.44 4.69
CA VAL A 74 -8.82 -3.69 5.17
C VAL A 74 -8.71 -2.25 4.73
N VAL A 75 -9.78 -1.67 4.15
CA VAL A 75 -9.73 -0.34 3.54
C VAL A 75 -10.71 0.66 4.16
N GLY A 76 -10.43 1.94 3.93
CA GLY A 76 -11.30 3.06 4.27
C GLY A 76 -11.56 3.19 5.76
N GLY A 77 -12.77 3.64 6.13
CA GLY A 77 -13.16 3.89 7.52
C GLY A 77 -13.10 2.67 8.44
N SER A 78 -13.17 1.44 7.88
CA SER A 78 -13.01 0.20 8.65
C SER A 78 -11.65 0.09 9.33
N ASN A 79 -10.59 0.72 8.79
CA ASN A 79 -9.26 0.75 9.39
C ASN A 79 -9.28 1.36 10.79
N VAL A 80 -10.07 2.40 11.02
CA VAL A 80 -10.17 3.06 12.33
C VAL A 80 -10.61 2.08 13.42
N ALA A 81 -11.69 1.34 13.15
CA ALA A 81 -12.20 0.35 14.10
C ALA A 81 -11.25 -0.84 14.24
N PHE A 82 -10.69 -1.31 13.13
CA PHE A 82 -9.78 -2.46 13.11
C PHE A 82 -8.54 -2.24 13.98
N TYR A 83 -7.79 -1.17 13.75
CA TYR A 83 -6.55 -0.91 14.51
C TYR A 83 -6.81 -0.56 15.96
N LYS A 84 -7.87 0.20 16.28
CA LYS A 84 -8.26 0.46 17.68
C LYS A 84 -8.61 -0.83 18.43
N GLN A 85 -9.33 -1.75 17.80
CA GLN A 85 -9.70 -3.03 18.41
C GLN A 85 -8.49 -3.98 18.52
N LEU A 86 -7.57 -4.00 17.56
CA LEU A 86 -6.31 -4.72 17.68
C LEU A 86 -5.53 -4.26 18.91
N LYS A 87 -5.33 -2.94 19.06
CA LYS A 87 -4.64 -2.36 20.22
C LYS A 87 -5.34 -2.69 21.56
N ALA A 88 -6.67 -2.52 21.61
CA ALA A 88 -7.46 -2.86 22.80
C ALA A 88 -7.34 -4.36 23.17
N ALA A 89 -7.13 -5.22 22.20
CA ALA A 89 -6.91 -6.65 22.38
C ALA A 89 -5.48 -7.03 22.71
N GLY A 90 -4.56 -6.05 22.81
CA GLY A 90 -3.15 -6.24 23.10
C GLY A 90 -2.31 -6.69 21.89
N ILE A 91 -2.85 -6.58 20.68
CA ILE A 91 -2.13 -6.83 19.42
C ILE A 91 -1.56 -5.50 18.95
N THR A 92 -0.29 -5.27 19.22
CA THR A 92 0.43 -4.01 19.00
C THR A 92 1.67 -4.25 18.15
N GLY A 93 2.21 -3.21 17.51
CA GLY A 93 3.33 -3.34 16.57
C GLY A 93 4.66 -3.81 17.18
N ASP A 94 4.80 -3.75 18.49
CA ASP A 94 5.94 -4.32 19.23
C ASP A 94 5.79 -5.83 19.51
N LYS A 95 4.55 -6.36 19.45
CA LYS A 95 4.24 -7.77 19.78
C LYS A 95 3.84 -8.61 18.58
N GLN A 96 3.30 -7.97 17.53
CA GLN A 96 2.77 -8.66 16.37
C GLN A 96 3.26 -8.00 15.08
N PHE A 97 3.87 -8.78 14.20
CA PHE A 97 4.14 -8.29 12.86
C PHE A 97 2.83 -8.23 12.04
N LEU A 98 2.49 -7.03 11.57
CA LEU A 98 1.40 -6.79 10.64
C LEU A 98 1.93 -5.99 9.45
N LEU A 99 1.59 -6.44 8.25
CA LEU A 99 1.88 -5.75 6.99
C LEU A 99 0.57 -5.48 6.26
N THR A 100 0.28 -4.21 6.02
CA THR A 100 -0.90 -3.78 5.26
C THR A 100 -0.55 -3.31 3.85
N LEU A 101 -1.57 -3.31 2.98
CA LEU A 101 -1.53 -2.77 1.62
C LEU A 101 -2.44 -1.53 1.46
N SER A 102 -2.92 -0.94 2.56
CA SER A 102 -4.03 0.03 2.51
C SER A 102 -4.00 1.10 3.61
N VAL A 103 -2.85 1.34 4.21
CA VAL A 103 -2.68 2.42 5.20
C VAL A 103 -1.44 3.22 4.89
N THR A 104 -1.62 4.52 4.70
CA THR A 104 -0.56 5.53 4.62
C THR A 104 -0.95 6.74 5.48
N GLU A 105 -0.33 7.89 5.27
CA GLU A 105 -0.54 9.08 6.10
C GLU A 105 -2.01 9.55 6.11
N ASP A 106 -2.73 9.38 5.00
CA ASP A 106 -4.14 9.79 4.90
C ASP A 106 -5.01 8.98 5.88
N GLU A 107 -4.85 7.66 5.92
CA GLU A 107 -5.60 6.79 6.83
C GLU A 107 -5.18 6.98 8.28
N MET A 108 -3.91 7.31 8.52
CA MET A 108 -3.37 7.56 9.87
C MET A 108 -4.04 8.72 10.58
N THR A 109 -4.60 9.69 9.85
CA THR A 109 -5.37 10.81 10.45
C THR A 109 -6.59 10.31 11.20
N GLY A 110 -7.26 9.28 10.71
CA GLY A 110 -8.42 8.68 11.36
C GLY A 110 -8.09 7.56 12.33
N VAL A 111 -7.09 6.75 12.00
CA VAL A 111 -6.64 5.62 12.84
C VAL A 111 -5.98 6.11 14.12
N GLY A 112 -5.16 7.15 14.04
CA GLY A 112 -4.29 7.63 15.10
C GLY A 112 -2.95 6.87 15.14
N GLY A 113 -1.85 7.60 15.18
CA GLY A 113 -0.50 7.01 15.16
C GLY A 113 -0.28 5.99 16.26
N GLU A 114 -0.79 6.25 17.46
CA GLU A 114 -0.69 5.37 18.63
C GLU A 114 -1.39 4.01 18.47
N ASN A 115 -2.31 3.88 17.49
CA ASN A 115 -3.01 2.62 17.22
C ASN A 115 -2.31 1.80 16.13
N PHE A 116 -1.46 2.44 15.33
CA PHE A 116 -0.75 1.81 14.22
C PHE A 116 0.76 1.70 14.44
N ALA A 117 1.32 2.42 15.41
CA ALA A 117 2.76 2.46 15.65
C ALA A 117 3.40 1.06 15.69
N GLY A 118 4.51 0.89 14.98
CA GLY A 118 5.23 -0.37 14.88
C GLY A 118 4.72 -1.34 13.82
N PHE A 119 3.50 -1.20 13.32
CA PHE A 119 3.01 -1.95 12.17
C PHE A 119 3.61 -1.43 10.86
N TYR A 120 3.48 -2.18 9.79
CA TYR A 120 4.11 -1.90 8.50
C TYR A 120 3.10 -1.75 7.38
N SER A 121 3.42 -0.89 6.42
CA SER A 121 2.67 -0.73 5.18
C SER A 121 3.58 -0.94 3.97
N SER A 122 3.06 -1.61 2.93
CA SER A 122 3.76 -1.77 1.65
C SER A 122 3.08 -0.93 0.58
N MET A 123 3.74 0.15 0.17
CA MET A 123 3.24 1.14 -0.79
C MET A 123 4.36 1.60 -1.73
N LYS A 124 4.02 2.39 -2.73
CA LYS A 124 5.02 3.03 -3.61
C LYS A 124 5.45 4.41 -3.13
N TYR A 125 4.61 5.08 -2.33
CA TYR A 125 4.86 6.43 -1.83
C TYR A 125 4.60 6.52 -0.32
N PHE A 126 5.42 7.29 0.36
CA PHE A 126 5.23 7.82 1.71
C PHE A 126 5.64 9.29 1.73
N GLN A 127 4.93 10.13 2.47
CA GLN A 127 5.25 11.58 2.57
C GLN A 127 6.67 11.84 3.06
N SER A 128 7.25 10.92 3.81
CA SER A 128 8.60 10.98 4.37
C SER A 128 9.73 10.67 3.37
N LEU A 129 9.43 10.44 2.08
CA LEU A 129 10.46 10.17 1.08
C LEU A 129 11.43 11.35 0.94
N ASP A 130 12.73 11.05 1.08
CA ASP A 130 13.79 12.05 1.02
C ASP A 130 14.33 12.22 -0.43
N ASN A 131 13.55 12.94 -1.24
CA ASN A 131 13.98 13.42 -2.54
C ASN A 131 13.45 14.83 -2.81
N ASP A 132 14.12 15.60 -3.66
CA ASP A 132 13.80 17.01 -3.91
C ASP A 132 12.41 17.22 -4.52
N ASN A 133 11.95 16.31 -5.38
CA ASN A 133 10.61 16.39 -5.98
C ASN A 133 9.54 16.25 -4.90
N ASN A 134 9.70 15.30 -3.99
CA ASN A 134 8.78 15.11 -2.88
C ASN A 134 8.79 16.32 -1.93
N LYS A 135 9.95 16.83 -1.57
CA LYS A 135 10.06 18.03 -0.71
C LYS A 135 9.30 19.21 -1.29
N LYS A 136 9.47 19.48 -2.60
CA LYS A 136 8.74 20.54 -3.31
C LYS A 136 7.23 20.28 -3.34
N PHE A 137 6.82 19.05 -3.62
CA PHE A 137 5.42 18.65 -3.65
C PHE A 137 4.75 18.81 -2.29
N VAL A 138 5.35 18.28 -1.22
CA VAL A 138 4.84 18.41 0.16
C VAL A 138 4.74 19.86 0.59
N ALA A 139 5.76 20.68 0.30
CA ALA A 139 5.74 22.10 0.62
C ALA A 139 4.61 22.84 -0.10
N ALA A 140 4.44 22.61 -1.40
CA ALA A 140 3.37 23.23 -2.19
C ALA A 140 1.97 22.77 -1.73
N PHE A 141 1.81 21.48 -1.42
CA PHE A 141 0.56 20.94 -0.91
C PHE A 141 0.17 21.56 0.42
N LYS A 142 1.10 21.62 1.38
CA LYS A 142 0.86 22.24 2.69
C LYS A 142 0.62 23.75 2.62
N ALA A 143 1.28 24.44 1.69
CA ALA A 143 1.01 25.86 1.45
C ALA A 143 -0.41 26.11 0.94
N LYS A 144 -0.95 25.18 0.13
CA LYS A 144 -2.28 25.31 -0.44
C LYS A 144 -3.40 24.84 0.49
N TYR A 145 -3.19 23.73 1.21
CA TYR A 145 -4.23 23.05 1.98
C TYR A 145 -4.06 23.17 3.50
N GLY A 146 -3.01 23.84 3.94
CA GLY A 146 -2.70 24.07 5.35
C GLY A 146 -1.57 23.17 5.88
N PRO A 147 -0.84 23.63 6.90
CA PRO A 147 0.36 22.93 7.40
C PRO A 147 0.07 21.57 8.03
N ALA A 148 -1.16 21.34 8.49
CA ALA A 148 -1.57 20.07 9.07
C ALA A 148 -1.99 19.02 8.03
N SER A 149 -2.07 19.40 6.73
CA SER A 149 -2.45 18.46 5.68
C SER A 149 -1.37 17.38 5.49
N VAL A 150 -1.81 16.17 5.23
CA VAL A 150 -0.94 15.01 4.96
C VAL A 150 -1.18 14.48 3.54
N ILE A 151 -0.23 13.70 3.05
CA ILE A 151 -0.27 13.15 1.70
C ILE A 151 0.05 11.65 1.78
N GLY A 152 -0.94 10.83 1.54
CA GLY A 152 -0.74 9.39 1.39
C GLY A 152 -0.46 8.97 -0.06
N ASP A 153 -0.27 7.69 -0.25
CA ASP A 153 0.04 7.08 -1.56
C ASP A 153 -1.05 7.38 -2.61
N VAL A 154 -2.32 7.28 -2.22
CA VAL A 154 -3.45 7.51 -3.14
C VAL A 154 -3.57 8.97 -3.52
N THR A 155 -3.36 9.89 -2.57
CA THR A 155 -3.34 11.33 -2.83
C THR A 155 -2.21 11.72 -3.79
N GLN A 156 -1.02 11.15 -3.61
CA GLN A 156 0.10 11.36 -4.54
C GLN A 156 -0.21 10.78 -5.93
N ALA A 157 -0.83 9.61 -6.01
CA ALA A 157 -1.25 9.02 -7.29
C ALA A 157 -2.28 9.90 -8.01
N GLY A 158 -3.24 10.50 -7.27
CA GLY A 158 -4.20 11.45 -7.79
C GLY A 158 -3.54 12.71 -8.37
N TYR A 159 -2.46 13.18 -7.74
CA TYR A 159 -1.64 14.28 -8.30
C TYR A 159 -0.88 13.86 -9.56
N LEU A 160 -0.34 12.65 -9.60
CA LEU A 160 0.47 12.16 -10.70
C LEU A 160 -0.33 11.92 -11.98
N GLY A 161 -1.57 11.45 -11.85
CA GLY A 161 -2.44 11.10 -12.99
C GLY A 161 -2.58 12.21 -14.03
N PRO A 162 -2.95 13.45 -13.66
CA PRO A 162 -3.04 14.58 -14.59
C PRO A 162 -1.73 14.90 -15.33
N TRP A 163 -0.57 14.74 -14.68
CA TRP A 163 0.73 14.95 -15.33
C TRP A 163 1.05 13.89 -16.37
N LEU A 164 0.72 12.63 -16.09
CA LEU A 164 0.86 11.54 -17.06
C LEU A 164 -0.08 11.76 -18.26
N TRP A 165 -1.32 12.13 -17.99
CA TRP A 165 -2.29 12.44 -19.05
C TRP A 165 -1.83 13.63 -19.89
N LYS A 166 -1.38 14.73 -19.27
CA LYS A 166 -0.82 15.89 -19.98
C LYS A 166 0.32 15.46 -20.92
N ALA A 167 1.27 14.69 -20.42
CA ALA A 167 2.39 14.21 -21.23
C ALA A 167 1.92 13.31 -22.39
N ALA A 168 0.86 12.52 -22.20
CA ALA A 168 0.28 11.69 -23.23
C ALA A 168 -0.41 12.53 -24.33
N VAL A 169 -1.17 13.54 -23.93
CA VAL A 169 -1.83 14.48 -24.87
C VAL A 169 -0.78 15.26 -25.68
N GLU A 170 0.26 15.78 -25.04
CA GLU A 170 1.33 16.50 -25.71
C GLU A 170 2.07 15.60 -26.74
N LYS A 171 2.35 14.36 -26.36
CA LYS A 171 2.97 13.36 -27.25
C LYS A 171 2.05 12.96 -28.42
N ALA A 172 0.73 12.84 -28.16
CA ALA A 172 -0.25 12.53 -29.18
C ALA A 172 -0.54 13.70 -30.13
N GLY A 173 -0.33 14.93 -29.68
CA GLY A 173 -0.75 16.15 -30.39
C GLY A 173 -2.28 16.26 -30.55
N SER A 174 -3.03 15.57 -29.68
CA SER A 174 -4.50 15.44 -29.79
C SER A 174 -5.13 15.14 -28.42
N PHE A 175 -6.41 15.51 -28.28
CA PHE A 175 -7.27 15.09 -27.15
C PHE A 175 -8.12 13.85 -27.48
N ASP A 176 -7.98 13.31 -28.70
CA ASP A 176 -8.67 12.07 -29.06
C ASP A 176 -8.22 10.92 -28.19
N VAL A 177 -9.18 10.15 -27.66
CA VAL A 177 -8.92 9.10 -26.66
C VAL A 177 -7.98 8.03 -27.22
N ASP A 178 -8.24 7.56 -28.44
CA ASP A 178 -7.44 6.48 -29.03
C ASP A 178 -6.01 6.96 -29.34
N ALA A 179 -5.87 8.21 -29.79
CA ALA A 179 -4.56 8.83 -30.02
C ALA A 179 -3.77 8.96 -28.70
N VAL A 180 -4.41 9.41 -27.61
CA VAL A 180 -3.78 9.56 -26.28
C VAL A 180 -3.39 8.20 -25.71
N VAL A 181 -4.28 7.21 -25.75
CA VAL A 181 -4.01 5.85 -25.28
C VAL A 181 -2.83 5.24 -26.04
N LYS A 182 -2.82 5.36 -27.38
CA LYS A 182 -1.72 4.86 -28.23
C LYS A 182 -0.39 5.56 -27.95
N ALA A 183 -0.40 6.84 -27.61
CA ALA A 183 0.80 7.62 -27.34
C ALA A 183 1.34 7.39 -25.92
N SER A 184 0.51 6.96 -24.97
CA SER A 184 0.85 6.92 -23.55
C SER A 184 1.97 5.93 -23.16
N PRO A 185 2.17 4.74 -23.78
CA PRO A 185 3.28 3.87 -23.44
C PRO A 185 4.64 4.53 -23.59
N GLY A 186 5.53 4.25 -22.65
CA GLY A 186 6.89 4.79 -22.63
C GLY A 186 7.00 6.23 -22.12
N ILE A 187 5.92 6.86 -21.66
CA ILE A 187 5.99 8.16 -20.97
C ILE A 187 6.76 8.00 -19.66
N GLU A 188 7.66 8.94 -19.43
CA GLU A 188 8.51 9.00 -18.25
C GLU A 188 8.27 10.30 -17.51
N LEU A 189 8.13 10.25 -16.19
CA LEU A 189 8.13 11.43 -15.33
C LEU A 189 9.29 11.34 -14.33
N LYS A 190 10.28 12.20 -14.53
CA LYS A 190 11.45 12.32 -13.63
C LYS A 190 11.15 13.19 -12.42
N THR A 191 10.03 13.91 -12.45
CA THR A 191 9.62 14.88 -11.44
C THR A 191 8.53 14.37 -10.50
N ALA A 192 8.17 13.10 -10.60
CA ALA A 192 7.16 12.50 -9.73
C ALA A 192 7.62 12.52 -8.25
N PRO A 193 6.73 12.80 -7.29
CA PRO A 193 7.09 12.82 -5.86
C PRO A 193 7.62 11.48 -5.34
N GLU A 194 7.10 10.38 -5.87
CA GLU A 194 7.60 9.03 -5.55
C GLU A 194 8.99 8.72 -6.15
N GLY A 195 9.53 9.60 -6.97
CA GLY A 195 10.73 9.40 -7.79
C GLY A 195 10.40 9.12 -9.25
N TYR A 196 11.39 8.71 -10.02
CA TYR A 196 11.20 8.39 -11.43
C TYR A 196 10.16 7.29 -11.63
N VAL A 197 9.22 7.53 -12.55
CA VAL A 197 8.22 6.55 -12.99
C VAL A 197 8.16 6.48 -14.51
N LYS A 198 7.75 5.34 -15.03
CA LYS A 198 7.57 5.09 -16.46
C LYS A 198 6.27 4.36 -16.70
N LEU A 199 5.52 4.78 -17.70
CA LEU A 199 4.30 4.09 -18.12
C LEU A 199 4.66 2.92 -19.05
N ASP A 200 4.26 1.71 -18.67
CA ASP A 200 4.48 0.49 -19.45
C ASP A 200 3.49 0.38 -20.62
N GLU A 201 3.73 -0.56 -21.53
CA GLU A 201 2.83 -0.88 -22.64
C GLU A 201 1.43 -1.35 -22.18
N ASN A 202 1.35 -1.92 -20.99
CA ASN A 202 0.11 -2.34 -20.34
C ASN A 202 -0.60 -1.22 -19.57
N HIS A 203 -0.16 0.03 -19.71
CA HIS A 203 -0.69 1.24 -19.06
C HIS A 203 -0.59 1.28 -17.52
N HIS A 204 0.24 0.43 -16.92
CA HIS A 204 0.61 0.53 -15.52
C HIS A 204 1.99 1.19 -15.35
N LEU A 205 2.26 1.72 -14.17
CA LEU A 205 3.53 2.37 -13.89
C LEU A 205 4.60 1.38 -13.39
N TRP A 206 5.80 1.53 -13.91
CA TRP A 206 6.99 1.06 -13.25
C TRP A 206 7.22 1.93 -12.03
N SER A 207 7.25 1.34 -10.86
CA SER A 207 7.41 2.04 -9.58
C SER A 207 8.27 1.23 -8.63
N LYS A 208 8.84 1.88 -7.62
CA LYS A 208 9.45 1.16 -6.50
C LYS A 208 8.39 0.66 -5.53
N ALA A 209 8.60 -0.53 -4.96
CA ALA A 209 7.87 -0.97 -3.79
C ALA A 209 8.65 -0.58 -2.53
N ARG A 210 7.95 -0.03 -1.54
CA ARG A 210 8.54 0.41 -0.27
C ARG A 210 7.81 -0.20 0.91
N ILE A 211 8.53 -0.36 2.01
CA ILE A 211 7.96 -0.74 3.29
C ILE A 211 8.15 0.44 4.24
N GLY A 212 7.05 0.99 4.72
CA GLY A 212 7.02 2.01 5.75
C GLY A 212 6.59 1.42 7.09
N GLN A 213 7.27 1.80 8.17
CA GLN A 213 6.86 1.51 9.53
C GLN A 213 6.13 2.72 10.11
N GLY A 214 4.90 2.51 10.59
CA GLY A 214 4.13 3.55 11.23
C GLY A 214 4.74 4.02 12.53
N GLN A 215 4.72 5.34 12.75
CA GLN A 215 5.26 6.01 13.92
C GLN A 215 4.14 6.51 14.85
N PRO A 216 4.42 6.75 16.14
CA PRO A 216 3.41 7.26 17.08
C PRO A 216 2.83 8.63 16.69
N ASP A 217 3.56 9.43 15.94
CA ASP A 217 3.16 10.76 15.45
C ASP A 217 2.36 10.70 14.13
N ALA A 218 1.89 9.52 13.74
CA ALA A 218 1.14 9.25 12.51
C ALA A 218 1.96 9.45 11.20
N THR A 219 3.26 9.50 11.27
CA THR A 219 4.17 9.46 10.12
C THR A 219 4.62 8.03 9.78
N PHE A 220 5.30 7.87 8.66
CA PHE A 220 5.96 6.61 8.30
C PHE A 220 7.46 6.80 8.16
N LYS A 221 8.22 5.83 8.69
CA LYS A 221 9.64 5.68 8.42
C LYS A 221 9.82 4.60 7.35
N VAL A 222 10.34 4.96 6.19
CA VAL A 222 10.69 3.96 5.15
C VAL A 222 11.85 3.11 5.67
N VAL A 223 11.63 1.80 5.75
CA VAL A 223 12.60 0.84 6.29
C VAL A 223 13.17 -0.10 5.24
N ALA A 224 12.51 -0.20 4.09
CA ALA A 224 12.99 -0.95 2.94
C ALA A 224 12.42 -0.39 1.64
N GLU A 225 13.16 -0.56 0.56
CA GLU A 225 12.69 -0.24 -0.79
C GLU A 225 13.29 -1.26 -1.79
N SER A 226 12.60 -1.52 -2.90
CA SER A 226 13.15 -2.33 -3.98
C SER A 226 14.39 -1.65 -4.59
N ALA A 227 15.43 -2.43 -4.88
CA ALA A 227 16.65 -1.89 -5.49
C ALA A 227 16.35 -1.19 -6.82
N GLU A 228 15.56 -1.85 -7.66
CA GLU A 228 15.18 -1.36 -8.99
C GLU A 228 13.67 -1.04 -9.05
N LEU A 229 13.27 -0.34 -10.11
CA LEU A 229 11.87 -0.21 -10.48
C LEU A 229 11.28 -1.59 -10.80
N ILE A 230 10.10 -1.84 -10.30
CA ILE A 230 9.37 -3.09 -10.59
C ILE A 230 8.57 -2.88 -11.86
N LYS A 231 8.83 -3.75 -12.85
CA LYS A 231 8.00 -3.79 -14.05
C LYS A 231 6.59 -4.27 -13.68
N PRO A 232 5.54 -3.53 -14.09
CA PRO A 232 4.19 -3.98 -13.82
C PRO A 232 3.82 -5.20 -14.66
N ASP A 233 3.26 -6.22 -13.99
CA ASP A 233 2.68 -7.40 -14.62
C ASP A 233 1.29 -7.63 -14.04
N PRO A 234 0.22 -7.15 -14.72
CA PRO A 234 -1.15 -7.26 -14.21
C PRO A 234 -1.69 -8.68 -14.20
N PHE A 235 -1.07 -9.61 -14.94
CA PHE A 235 -1.46 -11.01 -15.02
C PHE A 235 -0.25 -11.95 -14.84
N PRO A 236 0.42 -11.91 -13.69
CA PRO A 236 1.68 -12.62 -13.52
C PRO A 236 1.51 -14.13 -13.69
N LYS A 237 2.40 -14.70 -14.51
CA LYS A 237 2.41 -16.14 -14.77
C LYS A 237 2.63 -16.92 -13.46
N GLY A 238 1.81 -17.93 -13.24
CA GLY A 238 1.87 -18.73 -12.01
C GLY A 238 0.93 -18.25 -10.89
N TYR A 239 0.25 -17.11 -11.06
CA TYR A 239 -0.71 -16.57 -10.08
C TYR A 239 -2.17 -16.59 -10.55
N GLN A 240 -2.40 -17.07 -11.73
CA GLN A 240 -3.74 -17.23 -12.31
C GLN A 240 -4.52 -18.40 -11.70
#